data_c5835dfa66a4ec139dd5fc0931176a6e
#
_entry.id   c5835dfa66a4ec139dd5fc0931176a6e
#
_cell.length_a   1.000
_cell.length_b   1.000
_cell.length_c   1.000
_cell.angle_alpha   90.00
_cell.angle_beta   90.00
_cell.angle_gamma   90.00
#
_symmetry.space_group_name_H-M   'P 1'
#
loop_
_entity.id
_entity.type
_entity.pdbx_description
1 polymer ?
#
loop_
_entity_poly.entity_id
_entity_poly.type
_entity_poly.pdbx_seq_one_letter_code
_entity_poly.pdbx_strand_id
1 'polypeptide(L)'
;NHFKTNFDGVKSLINVCNDSDTIEKVVFTSSLLVCERSYVPVHDEDFKPDCLYGESKVLSEKMVRESNINADWAIVRPTAVWGPWFRSSYTTFFNLVKRGLYINPGKERLLKPATYVGNTIYMMDEILFSDATNKNVYYLADYPEYSIQEWSDSIAKYVGKKNPYTFPRLFVDGIAKIGDILKYTHLISDPPLTTFRLKNIISGVKYDLNKTSLVVGKLPYSLDDGVGFTIDWMNYIKK
;
A
#
# COMPACT_ATOMS: atom_id res chain seq x y z
N ASN A 1 -20.59 2.09 11.71
CA ASN A 1 -20.96 2.09 10.27
C ASN A 1 -20.09 2.97 9.36
N HIS A 2 -18.84 3.25 9.74
CA HIS A 2 -17.95 4.11 8.93
C HIS A 2 -17.58 3.52 7.55
N PHE A 3 -17.71 2.22 7.36
CA PHE A 3 -17.33 1.52 6.12
C PHE A 3 -18.52 0.90 5.38
N LYS A 4 -19.76 1.29 5.72
CA LYS A 4 -20.95 0.83 5.01
C LYS A 4 -20.88 1.11 3.51
N THR A 5 -20.33 2.24 3.11
CA THR A 5 -20.12 2.60 1.71
C THR A 5 -19.28 1.58 0.94
N ASN A 6 -18.30 0.92 1.58
CA ASN A 6 -17.51 -0.12 0.90
C ASN A 6 -18.38 -1.32 0.52
N PHE A 7 -19.24 -1.76 1.43
CA PHE A 7 -20.13 -2.89 1.23
C PHE A 7 -21.28 -2.54 0.25
N ASP A 8 -21.96 -1.42 0.49
CA ASP A 8 -23.07 -0.97 -0.37
C ASP A 8 -22.59 -0.67 -1.80
N GLY A 9 -21.37 -0.11 -1.94
CA GLY A 9 -20.75 0.16 -3.25
C GLY A 9 -20.47 -1.12 -4.04
N VAL A 10 -19.93 -2.15 -3.38
CA VAL A 10 -19.72 -3.46 -4.03
C VAL A 10 -21.03 -4.09 -4.44
N LYS A 11 -22.06 -4.05 -3.58
CA LYS A 11 -23.40 -4.55 -3.91
C LYS A 11 -23.99 -3.83 -5.14
N SER A 12 -23.86 -2.49 -5.18
CA SER A 12 -24.35 -1.71 -6.31
C SER A 12 -23.60 -2.06 -7.60
N LEU A 13 -22.27 -2.25 -7.53
CA LEU A 13 -21.47 -2.64 -8.69
C LEU A 13 -21.86 -4.03 -9.20
N ILE A 14 -22.10 -5.00 -8.32
CA ILE A 14 -22.59 -6.34 -8.68
C ILE A 14 -23.93 -6.25 -9.41
N ASN A 15 -24.86 -5.45 -8.89
CA ASN A 15 -26.16 -5.24 -9.55
C ASN A 15 -25.98 -4.65 -10.95
N VAL A 16 -25.15 -3.62 -11.10
CA VAL A 16 -24.85 -3.01 -12.42
C VAL A 16 -24.27 -4.03 -13.40
N CYS A 17 -23.34 -4.90 -12.93
CA CYS A 17 -22.80 -5.96 -13.77
C CYS A 17 -23.87 -6.96 -14.20
N ASN A 18 -24.85 -7.27 -13.36
CA ASN A 18 -25.89 -8.23 -13.66
C ASN A 18 -27.05 -7.63 -14.52
N ASP A 19 -27.25 -6.32 -14.39
CA ASP A 19 -28.29 -5.60 -15.15
C ASP A 19 -27.78 -5.16 -16.55
N SER A 20 -26.51 -5.42 -16.88
CA SER A 20 -25.89 -5.00 -18.15
C SER A 20 -25.39 -6.20 -18.94
N ASP A 21 -25.80 -6.26 -20.21
CA ASP A 21 -25.29 -7.27 -21.16
C ASP A 21 -23.97 -6.86 -21.84
N THR A 22 -23.45 -5.68 -21.54
CA THR A 22 -22.24 -5.12 -22.17
C THR A 22 -21.01 -5.11 -21.29
N ILE A 23 -21.17 -5.37 -19.99
CA ILE A 23 -20.04 -5.45 -19.04
C ILE A 23 -19.49 -6.87 -19.06
N GLU A 24 -18.35 -7.04 -19.71
CA GLU A 24 -17.69 -8.34 -19.84
C GLU A 24 -16.75 -8.63 -18.67
N LYS A 25 -16.08 -7.61 -18.10
CA LYS A 25 -15.06 -7.76 -17.04
C LYS A 25 -15.18 -6.67 -15.99
N VAL A 26 -14.86 -7.00 -14.73
CA VAL A 26 -14.86 -6.08 -13.59
C VAL A 26 -13.73 -6.39 -12.62
N VAL A 27 -13.09 -5.35 -12.08
CA VAL A 27 -12.07 -5.48 -11.02
C VAL A 27 -12.59 -4.85 -9.73
N PHE A 28 -12.69 -5.67 -8.70
CA PHE A 28 -13.07 -5.23 -7.35
C PHE A 28 -11.84 -4.88 -6.52
N THR A 29 -11.75 -3.64 -6.09
CA THR A 29 -10.62 -3.20 -5.26
C THR A 29 -10.86 -3.55 -3.79
N SER A 30 -10.09 -4.51 -3.29
CA SER A 30 -9.98 -4.88 -1.89
C SER A 30 -8.80 -4.19 -1.21
N SER A 31 -8.12 -4.86 -0.31
CA SER A 31 -6.93 -4.36 0.40
C SER A 31 -6.11 -5.52 0.94
N LEU A 32 -4.80 -5.33 1.12
CA LEU A 32 -3.98 -6.25 1.90
C LEU A 32 -4.47 -6.37 3.36
N LEU A 33 -5.22 -5.38 3.89
CA LEU A 33 -5.73 -5.36 5.27
C LEU A 33 -6.90 -6.31 5.53
N VAL A 34 -7.28 -7.14 4.56
CA VAL A 34 -8.09 -8.35 4.82
C VAL A 34 -7.36 -9.32 5.75
N CYS A 35 -6.05 -9.12 5.94
CA CYS A 35 -5.23 -9.77 6.95
C CYS A 35 -4.47 -8.73 7.77
N GLU A 36 -4.15 -9.03 9.03
CA GLU A 36 -3.24 -8.24 9.83
C GLU A 36 -1.84 -8.19 9.19
N ARG A 37 -1.09 -7.10 9.40
CA ARG A 37 0.15 -6.79 8.67
C ARG A 37 1.28 -7.79 8.80
N SER A 38 1.29 -8.62 9.83
CA SER A 38 2.30 -9.65 10.08
C SER A 38 1.85 -11.05 9.68
N TYR A 39 0.65 -11.18 9.14
CA TYR A 39 0.06 -12.47 8.76
C TYR A 39 0.26 -12.74 7.27
N VAL A 40 0.75 -13.92 6.95
CA VAL A 40 0.86 -14.43 5.58
C VAL A 40 -0.27 -15.43 5.37
N PRO A 41 -1.30 -15.11 4.58
CA PRO A 41 -2.40 -16.04 4.32
C PRO A 41 -1.91 -17.24 3.50
N VAL A 42 -2.43 -18.42 3.82
CA VAL A 42 -2.09 -19.67 3.11
C VAL A 42 -2.91 -19.87 1.84
N HIS A 43 -4.05 -19.20 1.73
CA HIS A 43 -4.90 -19.15 0.52
C HIS A 43 -5.70 -17.83 0.49
N ASP A 44 -6.36 -17.55 -0.64
CA ASP A 44 -7.02 -16.27 -0.89
C ASP A 44 -8.19 -15.96 0.07
N GLU A 45 -8.78 -16.96 0.73
CA GLU A 45 -9.87 -16.81 1.69
C GLU A 45 -9.43 -16.98 3.15
N ASP A 46 -8.14 -17.06 3.39
CA ASP A 46 -7.57 -17.08 4.74
C ASP A 46 -7.52 -15.63 5.27
N PHE A 47 -8.64 -15.18 5.82
CA PHE A 47 -8.83 -13.83 6.30
C PHE A 47 -8.49 -13.70 7.78
N LYS A 48 -7.75 -12.64 8.14
CA LYS A 48 -7.43 -12.30 9.53
C LYS A 48 -7.33 -10.79 9.71
N PRO A 49 -8.43 -10.02 9.55
CA PRO A 49 -8.41 -8.58 9.70
C PRO A 49 -8.19 -8.17 11.16
N ASP A 50 -7.45 -7.07 11.39
CA ASP A 50 -7.20 -6.47 12.70
C ASP A 50 -7.86 -5.09 12.88
N CYS A 51 -8.67 -4.66 11.90
CA CYS A 51 -9.34 -3.38 11.91
C CYS A 51 -10.67 -3.41 11.15
N LEU A 52 -11.58 -2.49 11.51
CA LEU A 52 -12.91 -2.37 10.90
C LEU A 52 -12.86 -2.17 9.36
N TYR A 53 -11.83 -1.47 8.87
CA TYR A 53 -11.64 -1.34 7.43
C TYR A 53 -11.33 -2.68 6.78
N GLY A 54 -10.42 -3.47 7.36
CA GLY A 54 -10.12 -4.82 6.90
C GLY A 54 -11.35 -5.72 6.91
N GLU A 55 -12.11 -5.72 8.01
CA GLU A 55 -13.38 -6.45 8.12
C GLU A 55 -14.37 -6.07 7.01
N SER A 56 -14.50 -4.76 6.71
CA SER A 56 -15.37 -4.30 5.62
C SER A 56 -14.94 -4.82 4.26
N LYS A 57 -13.62 -4.94 4.01
CA LYS A 57 -13.08 -5.50 2.77
C LYS A 57 -13.27 -7.01 2.70
N VAL A 58 -13.13 -7.73 3.81
CA VAL A 58 -13.46 -9.17 3.90
C VAL A 58 -14.92 -9.41 3.53
N LEU A 59 -15.85 -8.64 4.11
CA LEU A 59 -17.27 -8.74 3.79
C LEU A 59 -17.54 -8.45 2.30
N SER A 60 -16.86 -7.46 1.73
CA SER A 60 -16.96 -7.14 0.31
C SER A 60 -16.45 -8.28 -0.58
N GLU A 61 -15.30 -8.89 -0.25
CA GLU A 61 -14.76 -10.02 -1.01
C GLU A 61 -15.67 -11.25 -0.94
N LYS A 62 -16.20 -11.56 0.23
CA LYS A 62 -17.18 -12.67 0.40
C LYS A 62 -18.40 -12.43 -0.48
N MET A 63 -18.95 -11.21 -0.47
CA MET A 63 -20.09 -10.86 -1.31
C MET A 63 -19.79 -11.08 -2.80
N VAL A 64 -18.61 -10.65 -3.30
CA VAL A 64 -18.22 -10.87 -4.70
C VAL A 64 -18.17 -12.37 -5.03
N ARG A 65 -17.57 -13.19 -4.15
CA ARG A 65 -17.40 -14.63 -4.36
C ARG A 65 -18.72 -15.41 -4.31
N GLU A 66 -19.62 -15.01 -3.42
CA GLU A 66 -20.92 -15.65 -3.20
C GLU A 66 -21.97 -15.20 -4.22
N SER A 67 -21.75 -14.08 -4.91
CA SER A 67 -22.68 -13.55 -5.90
C SER A 67 -22.50 -14.24 -7.25
N ASN A 68 -23.62 -14.49 -7.94
CA ASN A 68 -23.59 -14.87 -9.35
C ASN A 68 -23.45 -13.60 -10.19
N ILE A 69 -22.24 -13.33 -10.65
CA ILE A 69 -21.90 -12.15 -11.46
C ILE A 69 -21.78 -12.57 -12.92
N ASN A 70 -22.53 -11.93 -13.81
CA ASN A 70 -22.56 -12.25 -15.23
C ASN A 70 -21.28 -11.89 -15.98
N ALA A 71 -20.46 -10.97 -15.40
CA ALA A 71 -19.15 -10.59 -15.94
C ALA A 71 -18.02 -11.42 -15.31
N ASP A 72 -16.92 -11.58 -16.04
CA ASP A 72 -15.67 -12.06 -15.49
C ASP A 72 -15.15 -11.07 -14.45
N TRP A 73 -14.67 -11.56 -13.29
CA TRP A 73 -14.25 -10.66 -12.24
C TRP A 73 -12.90 -11.05 -11.62
N ALA A 74 -12.17 -10.05 -11.20
CA ALA A 74 -10.99 -10.20 -10.35
C ALA A 74 -11.09 -9.34 -9.10
N ILE A 75 -10.46 -9.81 -8.01
CA ILE A 75 -10.24 -9.02 -6.80
C ILE A 75 -8.77 -8.61 -6.76
N VAL A 76 -8.52 -7.33 -6.56
CA VAL A 76 -7.17 -6.82 -6.34
C VAL A 76 -6.99 -6.36 -4.90
N ARG A 77 -5.85 -6.71 -4.30
CA ARG A 77 -5.44 -6.34 -2.94
C ARG A 77 -4.21 -5.43 -3.00
N PRO A 78 -4.41 -4.12 -3.23
CA PRO A 78 -3.31 -3.18 -3.22
C PRO A 78 -2.62 -3.20 -1.86
N THR A 79 -1.29 -3.12 -1.89
CA THR A 79 -0.46 -2.87 -0.71
C THR A 79 -0.48 -1.38 -0.36
N ALA A 80 0.58 -0.85 0.24
CA ALA A 80 0.66 0.55 0.56
C ALA A 80 0.87 1.39 -0.71
N VAL A 81 -0.21 1.92 -1.29
CA VAL A 81 -0.16 2.77 -2.50
C VAL A 81 0.42 4.14 -2.14
N TRP A 82 1.40 4.60 -2.92
CA TRP A 82 2.04 5.90 -2.76
C TRP A 82 2.24 6.59 -4.11
N GLY A 83 2.46 7.90 -4.08
CA GLY A 83 2.64 8.69 -5.29
C GLY A 83 1.96 10.06 -5.19
N PRO A 84 1.79 10.81 -6.28
CA PRO A 84 0.98 12.02 -6.31
C PRO A 84 -0.41 11.81 -5.69
N TRP A 85 -0.95 12.83 -4.99
CA TRP A 85 -2.25 12.83 -4.31
C TRP A 85 -2.35 11.95 -3.05
N PHE A 86 -1.28 11.31 -2.59
CA PHE A 86 -1.27 10.56 -1.34
C PHE A 86 -1.41 11.46 -0.10
N ARG A 87 -1.87 10.87 1.01
CA ARG A 87 -2.18 11.62 2.23
C ARG A 87 -1.10 11.47 3.32
N SER A 88 -1.28 12.16 4.41
CA SER A 88 -0.37 12.56 5.49
C SER A 88 0.79 11.63 5.85
N SER A 89 0.63 10.33 5.95
CA SER A 89 1.71 9.43 6.44
C SER A 89 2.93 9.41 5.53
N TYR A 90 2.73 9.30 4.23
CA TYR A 90 3.82 9.30 3.25
C TYR A 90 4.37 10.70 3.01
N THR A 91 3.50 11.73 3.02
CA THR A 91 3.95 13.14 2.95
C THR A 91 4.94 13.45 4.08
N THR A 92 4.68 12.95 5.30
CA THR A 92 5.60 13.10 6.43
C THR A 92 6.93 12.40 6.17
N PHE A 93 6.92 11.16 5.68
CA PHE A 93 8.12 10.41 5.35
C PHE A 93 8.97 11.13 4.29
N PHE A 94 8.37 11.49 3.16
CA PHE A 94 9.06 12.26 2.10
C PHE A 94 9.63 13.58 2.63
N ASN A 95 8.88 14.34 3.42
CA ASN A 95 9.34 15.60 3.98
C ASN A 95 10.49 15.43 4.98
N LEU A 96 10.49 14.37 5.79
CA LEU A 96 11.60 14.08 6.70
C LEU A 96 12.88 13.77 5.94
N VAL A 97 12.81 12.95 4.89
CA VAL A 97 13.98 12.65 4.04
C VAL A 97 14.44 13.91 3.30
N LYS A 98 13.54 14.67 2.67
CA LYS A 98 13.86 15.94 1.98
C LYS A 98 14.54 16.95 2.90
N ARG A 99 14.22 16.97 4.19
CA ARG A 99 14.86 17.83 5.18
C ARG A 99 16.15 17.28 5.75
N GLY A 100 16.51 16.00 5.47
CA GLY A 100 17.67 15.32 6.05
C GLY A 100 17.46 14.93 7.51
N LEU A 101 16.21 14.81 7.96
CA LEU A 101 15.83 14.47 9.34
C LEU A 101 15.39 13.01 9.50
N TYR A 102 15.31 12.25 8.41
CA TYR A 102 14.97 10.85 8.47
C TYR A 102 16.19 10.00 8.84
N ILE A 103 15.96 8.98 9.64
CA ILE A 103 16.95 7.98 10.04
C ILE A 103 16.44 6.57 9.73
N ASN A 104 17.32 5.70 9.25
CA ASN A 104 17.01 4.30 9.00
C ASN A 104 17.11 3.49 10.30
N PRO A 105 16.07 2.68 10.64
CA PRO A 105 16.06 1.88 11.85
C PRO A 105 16.75 0.52 11.65
N GLY A 106 18.05 0.45 11.92
CA GLY A 106 18.84 -0.78 11.79
C GLY A 106 19.44 -1.00 10.40
N LYS A 107 20.33 -1.97 10.31
CA LYS A 107 21.05 -2.33 9.07
C LYS A 107 20.32 -3.41 8.26
N GLU A 108 19.27 -4.00 8.81
CA GLU A 108 18.51 -5.04 8.13
C GLU A 108 17.77 -4.46 6.93
N ARG A 109 17.73 -5.20 5.82
CA ARG A 109 16.95 -4.84 4.64
C ARG A 109 15.47 -5.06 4.94
N LEU A 110 14.80 -4.03 5.44
CA LEU A 110 13.39 -4.05 5.80
C LEU A 110 12.55 -3.84 4.54
N LEU A 111 12.09 -4.94 3.94
CA LEU A 111 11.20 -4.88 2.79
C LEU A 111 9.90 -4.18 3.16
N LYS A 112 9.47 -3.27 2.30
CA LYS A 112 8.19 -2.58 2.45
C LYS A 112 7.27 -2.95 1.30
N PRO A 113 6.22 -3.76 1.55
CA PRO A 113 5.23 -4.01 0.52
C PRO A 113 4.49 -2.69 0.24
N ALA A 114 4.90 -2.05 -0.84
CA ALA A 114 4.34 -0.79 -1.30
C ALA A 114 4.28 -0.80 -2.81
N THR A 115 3.45 0.05 -3.39
CA THR A 115 3.31 0.18 -4.82
C THR A 115 3.17 1.65 -5.22
N TYR A 116 3.92 2.05 -6.23
CA TYR A 116 3.74 3.36 -6.85
C TYR A 116 2.37 3.41 -7.54
N VAL A 117 1.63 4.51 -7.39
CA VAL A 117 0.26 4.63 -7.92
C VAL A 117 0.19 4.39 -9.42
N GLY A 118 1.19 4.84 -10.21
CA GLY A 118 1.26 4.57 -11.65
C GLY A 118 1.37 3.07 -11.96
N ASN A 119 2.19 2.34 -11.20
CA ASN A 119 2.28 0.89 -11.32
C ASN A 119 0.99 0.19 -10.85
N THR A 120 0.33 0.72 -9.80
CA THR A 120 -0.95 0.17 -9.34
C THR A 120 -2.00 0.24 -10.43
N ILE A 121 -2.14 1.40 -11.08
CA ILE A 121 -3.09 1.60 -12.18
C ILE A 121 -2.76 0.68 -13.35
N TYR A 122 -1.49 0.62 -13.74
CA TYR A 122 -1.02 -0.26 -14.81
C TYR A 122 -1.33 -1.75 -14.50
N MET A 123 -1.03 -2.22 -13.29
CA MET A 123 -1.37 -3.60 -12.88
C MET A 123 -2.88 -3.87 -12.93
N MET A 124 -3.70 -2.91 -12.49
CA MET A 124 -5.17 -3.06 -12.55
C MET A 124 -5.68 -3.13 -13.99
N ASP A 125 -5.10 -2.34 -14.88
CA ASP A 125 -5.45 -2.30 -16.30
C ASP A 125 -5.09 -3.64 -16.98
N GLU A 126 -3.84 -4.10 -16.82
CA GLU A 126 -3.39 -5.40 -17.35
C GLU A 126 -4.24 -6.57 -16.83
N ILE A 127 -4.58 -6.56 -15.53
CA ILE A 127 -5.47 -7.56 -14.93
C ILE A 127 -6.86 -7.48 -15.55
N LEU A 128 -7.44 -6.30 -15.73
CA LEU A 128 -8.78 -6.12 -16.30
C LEU A 128 -8.86 -6.70 -17.70
N PHE A 129 -7.83 -6.49 -18.54
CA PHE A 129 -7.84 -6.92 -19.94
C PHE A 129 -7.26 -8.33 -20.17
N SER A 130 -6.72 -8.98 -19.15
CA SER A 130 -6.24 -10.36 -19.28
C SER A 130 -7.38 -11.38 -19.35
N ASP A 131 -7.23 -12.39 -20.18
CA ASP A 131 -8.18 -13.52 -20.26
C ASP A 131 -8.02 -14.53 -19.09
N ALA A 132 -6.90 -14.47 -18.38
CA ALA A 132 -6.59 -15.38 -17.28
C ALA A 132 -7.17 -14.93 -15.92
N THR A 133 -7.95 -13.85 -15.86
CA THR A 133 -8.28 -13.16 -14.59
C THR A 133 -9.56 -13.60 -13.92
N ASN A 134 -10.42 -14.40 -14.57
CA ASN A 134 -11.71 -14.75 -14.02
C ASN A 134 -11.62 -15.48 -12.66
N LYS A 135 -12.34 -14.96 -11.67
CA LYS A 135 -12.45 -15.45 -10.28
C LYS A 135 -11.12 -15.55 -9.52
N ASN A 136 -10.18 -14.64 -9.83
CA ASN A 136 -8.85 -14.64 -9.25
C ASN A 136 -8.61 -13.45 -8.30
N VAL A 137 -7.65 -13.63 -7.38
CA VAL A 137 -7.19 -12.57 -6.47
C VAL A 137 -5.73 -12.26 -6.77
N TYR A 138 -5.40 -10.96 -6.81
CA TYR A 138 -4.07 -10.44 -7.12
C TYR A 138 -3.61 -9.45 -6.05
N TYR A 139 -2.41 -9.68 -5.48
CA TYR A 139 -1.75 -8.68 -4.66
C TYR A 139 -1.03 -7.67 -5.57
N LEU A 140 -1.23 -6.37 -5.30
CA LEU A 140 -0.58 -5.31 -6.05
C LEU A 140 0.52 -4.68 -5.21
N ALA A 141 1.77 -4.96 -5.57
CA ALA A 141 2.97 -4.34 -5.02
C ALA A 141 4.00 -4.17 -6.12
N ASP A 142 4.94 -3.24 -5.95
CA ASP A 142 6.05 -3.09 -6.88
C ASP A 142 7.00 -4.31 -6.82
N TYR A 143 7.49 -4.72 -7.97
CA TYR A 143 8.52 -5.73 -8.11
C TYR A 143 9.58 -5.27 -9.15
N PRO A 144 10.90 -5.48 -8.90
CA PRO A 144 11.43 -6.10 -7.68
C PRO A 144 11.10 -5.29 -6.42
N GLU A 145 10.88 -6.02 -5.31
CA GLU A 145 10.60 -5.39 -4.01
C GLU A 145 11.76 -4.52 -3.55
N TYR A 146 11.46 -3.38 -2.94
CA TYR A 146 12.44 -2.48 -2.35
C TYR A 146 12.26 -2.35 -0.83
N SER A 147 13.34 -1.98 -0.17
CA SER A 147 13.35 -1.70 1.27
C SER A 147 13.00 -0.25 1.55
N ILE A 148 12.66 0.03 2.81
CA ILE A 148 12.47 1.41 3.27
C ILE A 148 13.78 2.23 3.16
N GLN A 149 14.94 1.57 3.26
CA GLN A 149 16.25 2.19 3.06
C GLN A 149 16.42 2.62 1.61
N GLU A 150 16.23 1.69 0.65
CA GLU A 150 16.32 1.99 -0.79
C GLU A 150 15.34 3.11 -1.18
N TRP A 151 14.14 3.12 -0.60
CA TRP A 151 13.18 4.18 -0.85
C TRP A 151 13.65 5.53 -0.30
N SER A 152 14.14 5.56 0.94
CA SER A 152 14.69 6.80 1.52
C SER A 152 15.93 7.31 0.80
N ASP A 153 16.78 6.40 0.31
CA ASP A 153 17.99 6.76 -0.46
C ASP A 153 17.62 7.34 -1.82
N SER A 154 16.64 6.76 -2.52
CA SER A 154 16.10 7.30 -3.77
C SER A 154 15.54 8.72 -3.59
N ILE A 155 14.76 8.97 -2.52
CA ILE A 155 14.26 10.32 -2.19
C ILE A 155 15.41 11.29 -1.94
N ALA A 156 16.41 10.88 -1.12
CA ALA A 156 17.56 11.73 -0.80
C ALA A 156 18.36 12.08 -2.05
N LYS A 157 18.66 11.08 -2.90
CA LYS A 157 19.33 11.23 -4.19
C LYS A 157 18.61 12.25 -5.08
N TYR A 158 17.29 12.13 -5.23
CA TYR A 158 16.51 13.01 -6.10
C TYR A 158 16.57 14.48 -5.66
N VAL A 159 16.63 14.75 -4.35
CA VAL A 159 16.71 16.12 -3.83
C VAL A 159 18.16 16.60 -3.57
N GLY A 160 19.15 15.86 -4.01
CA GLY A 160 20.59 16.22 -3.86
C GLY A 160 21.06 16.17 -2.40
N LYS A 161 20.48 15.32 -1.57
CA LYS A 161 20.90 15.13 -0.16
C LYS A 161 21.73 13.86 -0.01
N LYS A 162 22.50 13.80 1.10
CA LYS A 162 23.16 12.55 1.51
C LYS A 162 22.10 11.52 1.95
N ASN A 163 22.42 10.24 1.74
CA ASN A 163 21.58 9.14 2.21
C ASN A 163 21.34 9.25 3.73
N PRO A 164 20.14 8.89 4.20
CA PRO A 164 19.83 8.91 5.62
C PRO A 164 20.75 8.02 6.44
N TYR A 165 21.15 8.51 7.60
CA TYR A 165 21.97 7.70 8.52
C TYR A 165 21.22 6.50 9.04
N THR A 166 21.92 5.38 9.20
CA THR A 166 21.40 4.17 9.82
C THR A 166 21.82 4.11 11.29
N PHE A 167 20.84 4.04 12.20
CA PHE A 167 21.10 3.92 13.63
C PHE A 167 20.73 2.53 14.15
N PRO A 168 21.40 2.06 15.22
CA PRO A 168 21.05 0.81 15.87
C PRO A 168 19.58 0.83 16.29
N ARG A 169 18.90 -0.32 16.13
CA ARG A 169 17.48 -0.46 16.39
C ARG A 169 17.07 0.02 17.79
N LEU A 170 17.82 -0.36 18.81
CA LEU A 170 17.55 0.03 20.21
C LEU A 170 17.52 1.56 20.39
N PHE A 171 18.37 2.28 19.69
CA PHE A 171 18.38 3.74 19.73
C PHE A 171 17.11 4.33 19.11
N VAL A 172 16.68 3.80 17.96
CA VAL A 172 15.46 4.25 17.27
C VAL A 172 14.21 3.91 18.09
N ASP A 173 14.20 2.74 18.78
CA ASP A 173 13.14 2.36 19.71
C ASP A 173 13.03 3.35 20.89
N GLY A 174 14.18 3.84 21.40
CA GLY A 174 14.22 4.88 22.42
C GLY A 174 13.58 6.19 21.96
N ILE A 175 13.95 6.68 20.75
CA ILE A 175 13.35 7.89 20.15
C ILE A 175 11.85 7.71 19.95
N ALA A 176 11.40 6.54 19.50
CA ALA A 176 10.00 6.25 19.29
C ALA A 176 9.17 6.32 20.60
N LYS A 177 9.72 5.82 21.70
CA LYS A 177 9.10 5.92 23.05
C LYS A 177 9.00 7.38 23.52
N ILE A 178 10.04 8.18 23.27
CA ILE A 178 9.98 9.63 23.54
C ILE A 178 8.85 10.28 22.74
N GLY A 179 8.70 9.91 21.47
CA GLY A 179 7.59 10.37 20.64
C GLY A 179 6.21 10.02 21.21
N ASP A 180 6.05 8.80 21.78
CA ASP A 180 4.80 8.42 22.43
C ASP A 180 4.51 9.27 23.69
N ILE A 181 5.54 9.58 24.50
CA ILE A 181 5.41 10.45 25.66
C ILE A 181 5.00 11.86 25.24
N LEU A 182 5.65 12.42 24.22
CA LEU A 182 5.32 13.76 23.69
C LEU A 182 3.88 13.84 23.15
N LYS A 183 3.41 12.75 22.54
CA LYS A 183 2.02 12.63 22.10
C LYS A 183 1.05 12.52 23.29
N TYR A 184 1.38 11.70 24.27
CA TYR A 184 0.55 11.50 25.47
C TYR A 184 0.41 12.79 26.30
N THR A 185 1.50 13.55 26.44
CA THR A 185 1.51 14.84 27.15
C THR A 185 0.93 16.01 26.33
N HIS A 186 0.47 15.74 25.10
CA HIS A 186 -0.03 16.76 24.16
C HIS A 186 0.98 17.87 23.83
N LEU A 187 2.26 17.71 24.15
CA LEU A 187 3.32 18.66 23.79
C LEU A 187 3.54 18.70 22.28
N ILE A 188 3.40 17.56 21.61
CA ILE A 188 3.41 17.45 20.14
C ILE A 188 2.22 16.58 19.75
N SER A 189 1.27 17.15 19.01
CA SER A 189 0.06 16.43 18.59
C SER A 189 0.35 15.27 17.63
N ASP A 190 1.37 15.42 16.77
CA ASP A 190 1.75 14.43 15.77
C ASP A 190 3.29 14.26 15.67
N PRO A 191 3.94 13.58 16.64
CA PRO A 191 5.38 13.37 16.63
C PRO A 191 5.81 12.60 15.36
N PRO A 192 6.96 12.93 14.75
CA PRO A 192 7.42 12.32 13.50
C PRO A 192 7.72 10.82 13.66
N LEU A 193 8.11 10.35 14.85
CA LEU A 193 8.37 8.95 15.17
C LEU A 193 7.67 8.58 16.48
N THR A 194 6.88 7.49 16.43
CA THR A 194 6.22 6.85 17.58
C THR A 194 6.45 5.35 17.49
N THR A 195 6.23 4.60 18.58
CA THR A 195 6.35 3.14 18.54
C THR A 195 5.40 2.51 17.53
N PHE A 196 4.21 3.06 17.36
CA PHE A 196 3.26 2.63 16.32
C PHE A 196 3.82 2.86 14.90
N ARG A 197 4.38 4.06 14.63
CA ARG A 197 4.99 4.36 13.32
C ARG A 197 6.20 3.49 13.04
N LEU A 198 7.06 3.32 14.06
CA LEU A 198 8.23 2.45 13.94
C LEU A 198 7.83 1.01 13.64
N LYS A 199 6.85 0.46 14.39
CA LYS A 199 6.32 -0.89 14.12
C LYS A 199 5.81 -1.01 12.68
N ASN A 200 5.13 0.01 12.16
CA ASN A 200 4.67 0.02 10.77
C ASN A 200 5.81 0.07 9.74
N ILE A 201 6.93 0.74 10.06
CA ILE A 201 8.11 0.82 9.17
C ILE A 201 8.79 -0.55 9.07
N ILE A 202 8.93 -1.26 10.20
CA ILE A 202 9.69 -2.50 10.31
C ILE A 202 8.88 -3.78 10.06
N SER A 203 7.54 -3.71 10.13
CA SER A 203 6.68 -4.84 9.78
C SER A 203 6.63 -5.00 8.26
N GLY A 204 7.52 -5.79 7.73
CA GLY A 204 7.51 -6.20 6.33
C GLY A 204 6.99 -7.64 6.22
N VAL A 205 5.95 -7.85 5.43
CA VAL A 205 5.52 -9.19 4.99
C VAL A 205 5.78 -9.27 3.51
N LYS A 206 6.38 -10.37 3.09
CA LYS A 206 6.53 -10.66 1.67
C LYS A 206 5.27 -11.35 1.18
N TYR A 207 4.60 -10.73 0.20
CA TYR A 207 3.46 -11.34 -0.50
C TYR A 207 3.95 -12.12 -1.72
N ASP A 208 3.25 -13.18 -2.08
CA ASP A 208 3.52 -13.87 -3.35
C ASP A 208 2.95 -13.04 -4.50
N LEU A 209 3.84 -12.48 -5.30
CA LEU A 209 3.51 -11.68 -6.48
C LEU A 209 3.65 -12.45 -7.79
N ASN A 210 3.94 -13.76 -7.74
CA ASN A 210 4.16 -14.56 -8.97
C ASN A 210 2.94 -14.51 -9.88
N LYS A 211 1.74 -14.66 -9.31
CA LYS A 211 0.49 -14.60 -10.07
C LYS A 211 0.29 -13.23 -10.75
N THR A 212 0.57 -12.15 -10.04
CA THR A 212 0.48 -10.78 -10.58
C THR A 212 1.54 -10.55 -11.65
N SER A 213 2.79 -10.92 -11.40
CA SER A 213 3.89 -10.69 -12.35
C SER A 213 3.76 -11.52 -13.64
N LEU A 214 3.14 -12.70 -13.57
CA LEU A 214 2.87 -13.53 -14.75
C LEU A 214 1.84 -12.88 -15.69
N VAL A 215 0.83 -12.19 -15.13
CA VAL A 215 -0.21 -11.52 -15.93
C VAL A 215 0.29 -10.16 -16.42
N VAL A 216 0.94 -9.39 -15.55
CA VAL A 216 1.28 -7.98 -15.78
C VAL A 216 2.63 -7.80 -16.51
N GLY A 217 3.56 -8.74 -16.34
CA GLY A 217 4.91 -8.64 -16.91
C GLY A 217 5.75 -7.56 -16.20
N LYS A 218 6.46 -6.75 -16.97
CA LYS A 218 7.36 -5.71 -16.44
C LYS A 218 6.60 -4.43 -16.08
N LEU A 219 6.82 -3.92 -14.88
CA LEU A 219 6.25 -2.63 -14.44
C LEU A 219 6.87 -1.45 -15.21
N PRO A 220 6.05 -0.45 -15.60
CA PRO A 220 6.51 0.69 -16.40
C PRO A 220 7.38 1.69 -15.62
N TYR A 221 7.22 1.78 -14.29
CA TYR A 221 7.91 2.77 -13.47
C TYR A 221 8.83 2.11 -12.45
N SER A 222 10.08 2.56 -12.41
CA SER A 222 11.02 2.22 -11.34
C SER A 222 10.71 2.99 -10.05
N LEU A 223 11.38 2.59 -8.95
CA LEU A 223 11.32 3.35 -7.69
C LEU A 223 11.78 4.80 -7.87
N ASP A 224 12.86 5.03 -8.62
CA ASP A 224 13.40 6.36 -8.88
C ASP A 224 12.42 7.22 -9.70
N ASP A 225 11.72 6.66 -10.69
CA ASP A 225 10.69 7.36 -11.47
C ASP A 225 9.53 7.79 -10.58
N GLY A 226 8.98 6.86 -9.80
CA GLY A 226 7.88 7.14 -8.88
C GLY A 226 8.24 8.21 -7.84
N VAL A 227 9.46 8.16 -7.30
CA VAL A 227 9.98 9.17 -6.36
C VAL A 227 10.07 10.53 -7.04
N GLY A 228 10.61 10.61 -8.26
CA GLY A 228 10.69 11.84 -9.03
C GLY A 228 9.32 12.50 -9.22
N PHE A 229 8.37 11.78 -9.80
CA PHE A 229 7.01 12.29 -10.02
C PHE A 229 6.33 12.73 -8.72
N THR A 230 6.56 12.00 -7.64
CA THR A 230 5.98 12.35 -6.34
C THR A 230 6.55 13.65 -5.78
N ILE A 231 7.87 13.84 -5.86
CA ILE A 231 8.54 15.06 -5.37
C ILE A 231 8.15 16.26 -6.21
N ASP A 232 8.06 16.10 -7.53
CA ASP A 232 7.66 17.18 -8.43
C ASP A 232 6.23 17.63 -8.16
N TRP A 233 5.31 16.68 -7.98
CA TRP A 233 3.96 16.98 -7.53
C TRP A 233 3.94 17.71 -6.17
N MET A 234 4.69 17.22 -5.16
CA MET A 234 4.79 17.87 -3.85
C MET A 234 5.35 19.30 -3.91
N ASN A 235 6.20 19.60 -4.88
CA ASN A 235 6.74 20.93 -5.10
C ASN A 235 5.73 21.83 -5.83
N TYR A 236 4.94 21.26 -6.76
CA TYR A 236 3.89 21.98 -7.48
C TYR A 236 2.77 22.45 -6.56
N ILE A 237 2.27 21.61 -5.65
CA ILE A 237 1.16 21.98 -4.74
C ILE A 237 1.55 22.96 -3.63
N LYS A 238 2.84 23.28 -3.49
CA LYS A 238 3.33 24.28 -2.52
C LYS A 238 3.47 25.67 -3.12
N LYS A 239 3.26 25.81 -4.42
CA LYS A 239 3.20 27.08 -5.13
C LYS A 239 1.78 27.63 -5.09
#